data_c6c624e3b5b630ffd2ec9d113fbf869e
#
_entry.id   c6c624e3b5b630ffd2ec9d113fbf869e
#
_cell.length_a   1.000
_cell.length_b   1.000
_cell.length_c   1.000
_cell.angle_alpha   90.00
_cell.angle_beta   90.00
_cell.angle_gamma   90.00
#
_symmetry.space_group_name_H-M   'P 1'
#
loop_
_entity.id
_entity.type
_entity.pdbx_description
1 polymer ?
#
loop_
_entity_poly.entity_id
_entity_poly.type
_entity_poly.pdbx_seq_one_letter_code
_entity_poly.pdbx_strand_id
1 'polypeptide(L)'
;EREFVSEEFCRLGTKIGCAEMIRSGTTTFADMYYHEATIAETTAEIGMRGVLGQTILKFPSPDAESYEHALAYTRKFIEDWRNHPLITPAVAPHAPYSSTKDMLKQCAQLAMQYDVPVLIHISEMKQEEDDSFDAYGMRVVPWVKSSGLLNAKVLAAHCVHINKGDMQTLYENDTTVSHNPTSNLKLASGIAPVTEMLENKLTVGIGTDGPASNNDLDMFEEMRLAAILAKTAANDPTALPARQALLMATRMGAQALFLGDVTGSLEVGKYADLIVVDADTLHNSPKFKRNTDAVYSQIIYASKSTDVAHVMCHGKWLMKDRELLTVDVPSLLEEARIYAEKVDAFLIAHEGDVLKKLIAVGGVERAESFEVQVKARITDPNIVQKLLKSHEVEILRETHYRQYDTFFLFNAPEMGRVRYREDDKLDEKGNVTEVRARLTYTSPNKERSFNSAILLSRSRFIAPADRPLRFYREYFQAATIVNISKERKRWRILYQDVVYFIN
;
A
#
# COMPACT_ATOMS: atom_id res chain seq x y z
N GLU A 1 -3.67 5.16 -11.97
CA GLU A 1 -4.59 6.04 -11.20
C GLU A 1 -4.88 7.34 -11.95
N ARG A 2 -3.90 8.16 -12.32
CA ARG A 2 -4.10 9.50 -12.91
C ARG A 2 -5.05 9.57 -14.11
N GLU A 3 -5.22 8.49 -14.88
CA GLU A 3 -6.03 8.45 -16.10
C GLU A 3 -7.46 7.99 -15.85
N PHE A 4 -7.70 7.20 -14.81
CA PHE A 4 -8.99 6.54 -14.62
C PHE A 4 -9.68 6.89 -13.30
N VAL A 5 -8.94 7.34 -12.27
CA VAL A 5 -9.55 7.73 -11.01
C VAL A 5 -10.25 9.07 -11.19
N SER A 6 -11.56 9.02 -11.25
CA SER A 6 -12.50 10.13 -11.45
C SER A 6 -13.70 9.95 -10.53
N GLU A 7 -14.57 10.95 -10.42
CA GLU A 7 -15.83 10.82 -9.69
C GLU A 7 -16.68 9.64 -10.20
N GLU A 8 -16.74 9.43 -11.54
CA GLU A 8 -17.46 8.30 -12.13
C GLU A 8 -16.88 6.95 -11.67
N PHE A 9 -15.55 6.83 -11.69
CA PHE A 9 -14.85 5.64 -11.20
C PHE A 9 -15.11 5.39 -9.72
N CYS A 10 -14.97 6.44 -8.89
CA CYS A 10 -15.19 6.32 -7.45
C CYS A 10 -16.64 5.96 -7.14
N ARG A 11 -17.62 6.54 -7.84
CA ARG A 11 -19.04 6.19 -7.72
C ARG A 11 -19.30 4.73 -8.05
N LEU A 12 -18.78 4.27 -9.17
CA LEU A 12 -18.91 2.87 -9.60
C LEU A 12 -18.24 1.91 -8.61
N GLY A 13 -16.99 2.19 -8.22
CA GLY A 13 -16.23 1.40 -7.26
C GLY A 13 -16.93 1.32 -5.90
N THR A 14 -17.46 2.45 -5.41
CA THR A 14 -18.21 2.51 -4.15
C THR A 14 -19.49 1.68 -4.21
N LYS A 15 -20.24 1.73 -5.33
CA LYS A 15 -21.44 0.89 -5.50
C LYS A 15 -21.10 -0.60 -5.43
N ILE A 16 -20.03 -1.02 -6.11
CA ILE A 16 -19.56 -2.42 -6.11
C ILE A 16 -19.12 -2.81 -4.70
N GLY A 17 -18.24 -2.01 -4.08
CA GLY A 17 -17.73 -2.29 -2.73
C GLY A 17 -18.85 -2.35 -1.69
N CYS A 18 -19.80 -1.41 -1.70
CA CYS A 18 -20.96 -1.45 -0.81
C CYS A 18 -21.83 -2.69 -1.05
N ALA A 19 -22.08 -3.07 -2.31
CA ALA A 19 -22.87 -4.27 -2.63
C ALA A 19 -22.19 -5.54 -2.10
N GLU A 20 -20.87 -5.65 -2.24
CA GLU A 20 -20.07 -6.76 -1.74
C GLU A 20 -20.05 -6.78 -0.21
N MET A 21 -19.77 -5.66 0.43
CA MET A 21 -19.79 -5.51 1.89
C MET A 21 -21.15 -5.85 2.49
N ILE A 22 -22.26 -5.39 1.89
CA ILE A 22 -23.60 -5.76 2.36
C ILE A 22 -23.80 -7.26 2.23
N ARG A 23 -23.44 -7.88 1.12
CA ARG A 23 -23.57 -9.34 0.93
C ARG A 23 -22.77 -10.14 1.94
N SER A 24 -21.63 -9.66 2.35
CA SER A 24 -20.76 -10.28 3.36
C SER A 24 -21.12 -9.88 4.81
N GLY A 25 -22.14 -9.02 5.01
CA GLY A 25 -22.65 -8.68 6.34
C GLY A 25 -21.98 -7.49 7.01
N THR A 26 -21.29 -6.64 6.28
CA THR A 26 -20.72 -5.39 6.78
C THR A 26 -21.79 -4.29 6.76
N THR A 27 -21.92 -3.56 7.86
CA THR A 27 -22.85 -2.43 7.99
C THR A 27 -22.17 -1.08 8.04
N THR A 28 -20.88 -1.09 8.45
CA THR A 28 -20.07 0.12 8.67
C THR A 28 -18.65 -0.13 8.20
N PHE A 29 -18.07 0.82 7.47
CA PHE A 29 -16.68 0.74 7.01
C PHE A 29 -15.97 2.08 7.19
N ALA A 30 -14.63 2.05 7.17
CA ALA A 30 -13.80 3.23 7.00
C ALA A 30 -13.18 3.20 5.61
N ASP A 31 -13.06 4.37 4.98
CA ASP A 31 -12.41 4.53 3.68
C ASP A 31 -11.43 5.71 3.68
N MET A 32 -10.39 5.57 2.89
CA MET A 32 -9.41 6.60 2.62
C MET A 32 -9.08 6.57 1.13
N TYR A 33 -9.68 7.47 0.37
CA TYR A 33 -9.46 7.48 -1.07
C TYR A 33 -9.55 8.90 -1.64
N TYR A 34 -9.75 9.02 -2.96
CA TYR A 34 -9.92 10.27 -3.70
C TYR A 34 -11.40 10.49 -4.03
N HIS A 35 -11.80 11.75 -4.28
CA HIS A 35 -13.19 12.12 -4.55
C HIS A 35 -14.16 11.70 -3.45
N GLU A 36 -13.77 11.90 -2.20
CA GLU A 36 -14.46 11.35 -1.03
C GLU A 36 -15.91 11.87 -0.88
N ALA A 37 -16.21 13.06 -1.41
CA ALA A 37 -17.59 13.56 -1.46
C ALA A 37 -18.49 12.65 -2.30
N THR A 38 -18.00 12.16 -3.45
CA THR A 38 -18.72 11.21 -4.31
C THR A 38 -18.91 9.85 -3.64
N ILE A 39 -17.89 9.40 -2.89
CA ILE A 39 -17.97 8.16 -2.09
C ILE A 39 -19.02 8.32 -1.01
N ALA A 40 -19.05 9.46 -0.32
CA ALA A 40 -20.02 9.76 0.73
C ALA A 40 -21.46 9.82 0.20
N GLU A 41 -21.70 10.52 -0.92
CA GLU A 41 -23.00 10.54 -1.60
C GLU A 41 -23.48 9.12 -1.92
N THR A 42 -22.63 8.34 -2.59
CA THR A 42 -22.97 6.98 -3.01
C THR A 42 -23.23 6.03 -1.82
N THR A 43 -22.41 6.13 -0.78
CA THR A 43 -22.58 5.36 0.46
C THR A 43 -23.90 5.70 1.16
N ALA A 44 -24.24 6.99 1.24
CA ALA A 44 -25.47 7.47 1.84
C ALA A 44 -26.72 7.06 1.02
N GLU A 45 -26.64 7.12 -0.31
CA GLU A 45 -27.71 6.66 -1.22
C GLU A 45 -28.01 5.17 -1.03
N ILE A 46 -26.95 4.35 -0.91
CA ILE A 46 -27.09 2.91 -0.67
C ILE A 46 -27.62 2.63 0.74
N GLY A 47 -27.32 3.51 1.69
CA GLY A 47 -27.77 3.41 3.07
C GLY A 47 -26.79 2.73 4.03
N MET A 48 -25.52 2.56 3.64
CA MET A 48 -24.46 2.09 4.51
C MET A 48 -23.90 3.23 5.39
N ARG A 49 -23.27 2.84 6.51
CA ARG A 49 -22.55 3.76 7.38
C ARG A 49 -21.07 3.81 6.97
N GLY A 50 -20.49 5.02 6.85
CA GLY A 50 -19.09 5.22 6.49
C GLY A 50 -18.38 6.22 7.41
N VAL A 51 -17.11 5.92 7.75
CA VAL A 51 -16.14 6.87 8.27
C VAL A 51 -15.18 7.17 7.12
N LEU A 52 -15.34 8.32 6.48
CA LEU A 52 -14.82 8.59 5.15
C LEU A 52 -13.82 9.74 5.20
N GLY A 53 -12.61 9.50 4.71
CA GLY A 53 -11.48 10.41 4.81
C GLY A 53 -10.82 10.74 3.48
N GLN A 54 -10.90 12.01 3.07
CA GLN A 54 -10.19 12.51 1.90
C GLN A 54 -8.69 12.29 2.06
N THR A 55 -8.07 11.59 1.11
CA THR A 55 -6.63 11.32 1.10
C THR A 55 -5.83 12.62 0.95
N ILE A 56 -4.86 12.82 1.84
CA ILE A 56 -3.94 13.97 1.83
C ILE A 56 -2.51 13.47 1.62
N LEU A 57 -1.86 14.00 0.56
CA LEU A 57 -0.50 13.63 0.14
C LEU A 57 0.39 14.88 0.02
N LYS A 58 1.71 14.72 0.18
CA LYS A 58 2.69 15.80 -0.07
C LYS A 58 2.94 16.08 -1.56
N PHE A 59 2.31 15.35 -2.46
CA PHE A 59 2.40 15.47 -3.91
C PHE A 59 1.00 15.43 -4.53
N PRO A 60 0.81 15.87 -5.80
CA PRO A 60 -0.49 15.91 -6.45
C PRO A 60 -1.18 14.55 -6.51
N SER A 61 -2.50 14.54 -6.24
CA SER A 61 -3.41 13.42 -6.36
C SER A 61 -4.38 13.61 -7.54
N PRO A 62 -5.20 12.61 -7.90
CA PRO A 62 -6.19 12.75 -8.97
C PRO A 62 -7.16 13.93 -8.79
N ASP A 63 -7.49 14.27 -7.56
CA ASP A 63 -8.49 15.29 -7.18
C ASP A 63 -7.91 16.52 -6.46
N ALA A 64 -6.59 16.54 -6.22
CA ALA A 64 -5.94 17.69 -5.59
C ALA A 64 -4.55 17.97 -6.20
N GLU A 65 -4.36 19.17 -6.70
CA GLU A 65 -3.10 19.62 -7.33
C GLU A 65 -1.97 19.85 -6.31
N SER A 66 -2.32 20.04 -5.04
CA SER A 66 -1.36 20.28 -3.96
C SER A 66 -1.94 19.81 -2.61
N TYR A 67 -1.05 19.74 -1.62
CA TYR A 67 -1.43 19.47 -0.24
C TYR A 67 -2.48 20.49 0.29
N GLU A 68 -2.27 21.78 0.03
CA GLU A 68 -3.17 22.84 0.49
C GLU A 68 -4.56 22.70 -0.13
N HIS A 69 -4.63 22.27 -1.40
CA HIS A 69 -5.89 21.97 -2.07
C HIS A 69 -6.58 20.76 -1.41
N ALA A 70 -5.85 19.66 -1.16
CA ALA A 70 -6.39 18.50 -0.46
C ALA A 70 -6.90 18.84 0.95
N LEU A 71 -6.20 19.69 1.70
CA LEU A 71 -6.60 20.13 3.03
C LEU A 71 -7.85 21.03 2.98
N ALA A 72 -7.95 21.91 1.99
CA ALA A 72 -9.13 22.77 1.78
C ALA A 72 -10.35 21.93 1.38
N TYR A 73 -10.17 20.94 0.50
CA TYR A 73 -11.20 19.97 0.13
C TYR A 73 -11.68 19.21 1.36
N THR A 74 -10.76 18.68 2.17
CA THR A 74 -11.08 17.95 3.41
C THR A 74 -11.91 18.82 4.37
N ARG A 75 -11.54 20.08 4.55
CA ARG A 75 -12.30 21.02 5.39
C ARG A 75 -13.73 21.18 4.90
N LYS A 76 -13.90 21.42 3.60
CA LYS A 76 -15.22 21.56 2.98
C LYS A 76 -16.03 20.26 3.12
N PHE A 77 -15.42 19.13 2.87
CA PHE A 77 -16.04 17.81 3.04
C PHE A 77 -16.55 17.60 4.47
N ILE A 78 -15.75 17.94 5.49
CA ILE A 78 -16.17 17.89 6.89
C ILE A 78 -17.37 18.81 7.15
N GLU A 79 -17.33 20.03 6.67
CA GLU A 79 -18.42 21.02 6.87
C GLU A 79 -19.73 20.56 6.25
N ASP A 80 -19.67 19.94 5.05
CA ASP A 80 -20.83 19.45 4.33
C ASP A 80 -21.45 18.20 4.98
N TRP A 81 -20.63 17.30 5.56
CA TRP A 81 -21.08 15.96 5.96
C TRP A 81 -21.14 15.71 7.47
N ARG A 82 -20.56 16.52 8.34
CA ARG A 82 -20.44 16.29 9.79
C ARG A 82 -21.77 16.03 10.54
N ASN A 83 -22.89 16.42 9.97
CA ASN A 83 -24.20 16.22 10.57
C ASN A 83 -25.02 15.12 9.89
N HIS A 84 -24.43 14.38 8.96
CA HIS A 84 -25.14 13.32 8.25
C HIS A 84 -25.27 12.06 9.13
N PRO A 85 -26.44 11.39 9.20
CA PRO A 85 -26.66 10.29 10.14
C PRO A 85 -25.88 9.02 9.82
N LEU A 86 -25.42 8.84 8.58
CA LEU A 86 -24.69 7.67 8.13
C LEU A 86 -23.20 7.96 7.87
N ILE A 87 -22.85 9.20 7.57
CA ILE A 87 -21.49 9.54 7.15
C ILE A 87 -20.79 10.34 8.25
N THR A 88 -19.67 9.83 8.70
CA THR A 88 -18.73 10.52 9.59
C THR A 88 -17.51 10.91 8.78
N PRO A 89 -17.32 12.20 8.46
CA PRO A 89 -16.13 12.63 7.73
C PRO A 89 -14.89 12.50 8.60
N ALA A 90 -13.74 12.23 7.95
CA ALA A 90 -12.44 12.07 8.58
C ALA A 90 -11.36 12.88 7.86
N VAL A 91 -10.23 13.09 8.52
CA VAL A 91 -9.00 13.63 7.92
C VAL A 91 -8.08 12.46 7.63
N ALA A 92 -7.61 12.31 6.39
CA ALA A 92 -6.86 11.12 6.01
C ALA A 92 -5.47 11.42 5.40
N PRO A 93 -4.47 11.85 6.20
CA PRO A 93 -3.08 11.86 5.74
C PRO A 93 -2.67 10.41 5.45
N HIS A 94 -2.29 10.13 4.20
CA HIS A 94 -2.09 8.77 3.70
C HIS A 94 -1.15 7.93 4.58
N ALA A 95 0.10 8.38 4.74
CA ALA A 95 1.11 7.68 5.53
C ALA A 95 2.23 8.65 5.97
N PRO A 96 3.05 8.30 6.97
CA PRO A 96 4.19 9.11 7.39
C PRO A 96 5.17 9.42 6.27
N TYR A 97 5.50 8.43 5.42
CA TYR A 97 6.45 8.61 4.32
C TYR A 97 5.91 9.47 3.16
N SER A 98 4.60 9.61 3.02
CA SER A 98 3.95 10.47 2.02
C SER A 98 3.52 11.82 2.59
N SER A 99 3.92 12.15 3.81
CA SER A 99 3.59 13.38 4.52
C SER A 99 4.84 14.09 5.03
N THR A 100 4.69 15.34 5.44
CA THR A 100 5.67 16.07 6.23
C THR A 100 5.17 16.23 7.67
N LYS A 101 6.09 16.54 8.60
CA LYS A 101 5.72 16.75 10.00
C LYS A 101 4.73 17.89 10.16
N ASP A 102 4.87 18.97 9.38
CA ASP A 102 3.96 20.13 9.42
C ASP A 102 2.59 19.76 8.85
N MET A 103 2.52 18.98 7.77
CA MET A 103 1.26 18.45 7.25
C MET A 103 0.49 17.63 8.28
N LEU A 104 1.16 16.68 8.95
CA LEU A 104 0.54 15.87 9.99
C LEU A 104 0.03 16.74 11.15
N LYS A 105 0.77 17.77 11.53
CA LYS A 105 0.33 18.76 12.54
C LYS A 105 -0.93 19.51 12.11
N GLN A 106 -0.99 19.97 10.87
CA GLN A 106 -2.17 20.65 10.33
C GLN A 106 -3.38 19.73 10.21
N CYS A 107 -3.17 18.46 9.82
CA CYS A 107 -4.22 17.43 9.81
C CYS A 107 -4.78 17.21 11.23
N ALA A 108 -3.92 17.10 12.24
CA ALA A 108 -4.35 16.98 13.63
C ALA A 108 -5.17 18.19 14.08
N GLN A 109 -4.71 19.41 13.76
CA GLN A 109 -5.42 20.65 14.11
C GLN A 109 -6.81 20.71 13.47
N LEU A 110 -6.92 20.32 12.18
CA LEU A 110 -8.19 20.25 11.48
C LEU A 110 -9.13 19.23 12.12
N ALA A 111 -8.64 18.02 12.40
CA ALA A 111 -9.41 16.97 13.03
C ALA A 111 -9.93 17.37 14.41
N MET A 112 -9.06 17.94 15.25
CA MET A 112 -9.44 18.43 16.60
C MET A 112 -10.42 19.59 16.52
N GLN A 113 -10.28 20.51 15.56
CA GLN A 113 -11.19 21.64 15.38
C GLN A 113 -12.64 21.21 15.15
N TYR A 114 -12.84 20.12 14.40
CA TYR A 114 -14.17 19.62 14.06
C TYR A 114 -14.59 18.38 14.85
N ASP A 115 -13.74 17.88 15.76
CA ASP A 115 -13.93 16.64 16.53
C ASP A 115 -14.17 15.41 15.65
N VAL A 116 -13.45 15.29 14.52
CA VAL A 116 -13.53 14.17 13.58
C VAL A 116 -12.28 13.28 13.68
N PRO A 117 -12.36 11.99 13.29
CA PRO A 117 -11.22 11.09 13.34
C PRO A 117 -10.16 11.42 12.27
N VAL A 118 -8.95 10.91 12.51
CA VAL A 118 -7.85 10.82 11.55
C VAL A 118 -7.65 9.37 11.16
N LEU A 119 -7.55 9.09 9.85
CA LEU A 119 -7.19 7.79 9.31
C LEU A 119 -5.77 7.87 8.74
N ILE A 120 -4.90 6.90 9.04
CA ILE A 120 -3.51 6.92 8.57
C ILE A 120 -2.92 5.50 8.56
N HIS A 121 -2.11 5.16 7.53
CA HIS A 121 -1.32 3.92 7.52
C HIS A 121 -0.05 4.11 8.36
N ILE A 122 0.24 3.17 9.25
CA ILE A 122 1.40 3.24 10.17
C ILE A 122 2.13 1.90 10.21
N SER A 123 3.43 1.93 9.94
CA SER A 123 4.33 0.78 10.14
C SER A 123 3.83 -0.50 9.43
N GLU A 124 3.34 -0.35 8.20
CA GLU A 124 2.87 -1.46 7.39
C GLU A 124 4.04 -2.30 6.90
N MET A 125 5.04 -1.65 6.29
CA MET A 125 6.22 -2.30 5.72
C MET A 125 7.43 -2.08 6.63
N LYS A 126 8.30 -3.11 6.73
CA LYS A 126 9.57 -2.97 7.46
C LYS A 126 10.42 -1.81 6.93
N GLN A 127 10.37 -1.56 5.63
CA GLN A 127 11.11 -0.48 4.98
C GLN A 127 10.73 0.90 5.54
N GLU A 128 9.47 1.12 5.92
CA GLU A 128 9.05 2.39 6.55
C GLU A 128 9.79 2.67 7.86
N GLU A 129 10.01 1.62 8.67
CA GLU A 129 10.75 1.74 9.92
C GLU A 129 12.22 2.06 9.66
N ASP A 130 12.82 1.35 8.70
CA ASP A 130 14.23 1.53 8.33
C ASP A 130 14.45 2.94 7.75
N ASP A 131 13.59 3.39 6.83
CA ASP A 131 13.64 4.73 6.22
C ASP A 131 13.41 5.85 7.24
N SER A 132 12.46 5.67 8.16
CA SER A 132 12.18 6.65 9.22
C SER A 132 13.37 6.78 10.17
N PHE A 133 14.00 5.66 10.53
CA PHE A 133 15.18 5.67 11.38
C PHE A 133 16.38 6.32 10.70
N ASP A 134 16.59 6.02 9.41
CA ASP A 134 17.68 6.60 8.61
C ASP A 134 17.50 8.11 8.40
N ALA A 135 16.27 8.55 8.18
CA ALA A 135 15.97 9.96 7.91
C ALA A 135 15.90 10.82 9.18
N TYR A 136 15.38 10.29 10.27
CA TYR A 136 15.00 11.07 11.45
C TYR A 136 15.63 10.56 12.78
N GLY A 137 16.33 9.43 12.77
CA GLY A 137 16.84 8.78 13.98
C GLY A 137 15.74 8.23 14.90
N MET A 138 14.54 8.05 14.37
CA MET A 138 13.35 7.60 15.11
C MET A 138 12.55 6.57 14.32
N ARG A 139 11.89 5.66 15.04
CA ARG A 139 10.88 4.79 14.47
C ARG A 139 9.65 5.60 14.06
N VAL A 140 8.78 4.98 13.25
CA VAL A 140 7.58 5.63 12.68
C VAL A 140 6.65 6.19 13.76
N VAL A 141 6.26 5.40 14.76
CA VAL A 141 5.31 5.83 15.80
C VAL A 141 5.84 7.01 16.63
N PRO A 142 7.07 6.99 17.17
CA PRO A 142 7.67 8.17 17.82
C PRO A 142 7.75 9.41 16.93
N TRP A 143 8.04 9.24 15.65
CA TRP A 143 8.09 10.35 14.70
C TRP A 143 6.71 10.96 14.50
N VAL A 144 5.67 10.13 14.29
CA VAL A 144 4.27 10.57 14.20
C VAL A 144 3.83 11.28 15.48
N LYS A 145 4.14 10.73 16.67
CA LYS A 145 3.88 11.41 17.96
C LYS A 145 4.51 12.80 17.99
N SER A 146 5.76 12.90 17.53
CA SER A 146 6.51 14.17 17.52
C SER A 146 5.93 15.24 16.60
N SER A 147 5.07 14.87 15.63
CA SER A 147 4.32 15.82 14.80
C SER A 147 3.10 16.40 15.51
N GLY A 148 2.64 15.75 16.58
CA GLY A 148 1.40 16.09 17.29
C GLY A 148 0.15 15.43 16.70
N LEU A 149 0.28 14.53 15.71
CA LEU A 149 -0.88 13.86 15.09
C LEU A 149 -1.67 13.04 16.12
N LEU A 150 -0.96 12.34 17.03
CA LEU A 150 -1.60 11.49 18.03
C LEU A 150 -2.38 12.27 19.11
N ASN A 151 -2.43 13.60 19.06
CA ASN A 151 -3.32 14.39 19.93
C ASN A 151 -4.79 14.38 19.43
N ALA A 152 -5.03 13.95 18.19
CA ALA A 152 -6.36 13.76 17.63
C ALA A 152 -6.87 12.33 17.86
N LYS A 153 -8.13 12.06 17.49
CA LYS A 153 -8.70 10.71 17.44
C LYS A 153 -8.11 9.97 16.23
N VAL A 154 -7.13 9.08 16.42
CA VAL A 154 -6.40 8.45 15.32
C VAL A 154 -6.76 6.96 15.20
N LEU A 155 -7.14 6.53 13.99
CA LEU A 155 -7.15 5.13 13.58
C LEU A 155 -5.89 4.86 12.75
N ALA A 156 -5.00 4.02 13.27
CA ALA A 156 -3.79 3.57 12.60
C ALA A 156 -4.05 2.24 11.87
N ALA A 157 -3.94 2.23 10.54
CA ALA A 157 -4.05 1.01 9.77
C ALA A 157 -2.74 0.22 9.79
N HIS A 158 -2.85 -1.12 9.75
CA HIS A 158 -1.80 -2.14 9.68
C HIS A 158 -1.03 -2.35 10.98
N CYS A 159 -0.18 -1.43 11.39
CA CYS A 159 0.67 -1.56 12.59
C CYS A 159 1.44 -2.91 12.65
N VAL A 160 1.98 -3.37 11.52
CA VAL A 160 2.64 -4.69 11.40
C VAL A 160 3.98 -4.69 12.12
N HIS A 161 4.76 -3.62 11.97
CA HIS A 161 6.13 -3.54 12.46
C HIS A 161 6.29 -2.68 13.73
N ILE A 162 5.26 -2.60 14.56
CA ILE A 162 5.32 -1.90 15.85
C ILE A 162 5.93 -2.78 16.95
N ASN A 163 6.61 -2.16 17.90
CA ASN A 163 7.15 -2.81 19.09
C ASN A 163 6.37 -2.42 20.36
N LYS A 164 6.75 -2.96 21.53
CA LYS A 164 6.09 -2.67 22.82
C LYS A 164 6.09 -1.19 23.19
N GLY A 165 7.17 -0.47 22.89
CA GLY A 165 7.25 0.98 23.13
C GLY A 165 6.31 1.76 22.21
N ASP A 166 6.16 1.33 20.95
CA ASP A 166 5.20 1.88 20.02
C ASP A 166 3.76 1.61 20.50
N MET A 167 3.45 0.37 20.95
CA MET A 167 2.14 0.01 21.50
C MET A 167 1.78 0.86 22.72
N GLN A 168 2.72 1.05 23.64
CA GLN A 168 2.52 1.92 24.80
C GLN A 168 2.23 3.36 24.38
N THR A 169 2.97 3.87 23.37
CA THR A 169 2.74 5.21 22.83
C THR A 169 1.36 5.36 22.22
N LEU A 170 0.91 4.39 21.41
CA LEU A 170 -0.43 4.38 20.82
C LEU A 170 -1.52 4.32 21.91
N TYR A 171 -1.34 3.45 22.90
CA TYR A 171 -2.28 3.34 24.03
C TYR A 171 -2.41 4.64 24.84
N GLU A 172 -1.29 5.28 25.19
CA GLU A 172 -1.28 6.54 25.95
C GLU A 172 -1.92 7.73 25.22
N ASN A 173 -2.10 7.61 23.89
CA ASN A 173 -2.72 8.64 23.06
C ASN A 173 -4.09 8.19 22.52
N ASP A 174 -4.73 7.18 23.10
CA ASP A 174 -6.04 6.64 22.71
C ASP A 174 -6.12 6.32 21.19
N THR A 175 -4.98 6.01 20.57
CA THR A 175 -4.90 5.62 19.16
C THR A 175 -5.43 4.22 19.00
N THR A 176 -6.34 4.04 18.05
CA THR A 176 -6.93 2.75 17.71
C THR A 176 -6.22 2.13 16.49
N VAL A 177 -6.41 0.83 16.28
CA VAL A 177 -5.74 0.09 15.20
C VAL A 177 -6.75 -0.62 14.32
N SER A 178 -6.55 -0.57 12.99
CA SER A 178 -7.21 -1.47 12.02
C SER A 178 -6.23 -2.57 11.61
N HIS A 179 -6.55 -3.81 11.97
CA HIS A 179 -5.80 -4.98 11.55
C HIS A 179 -6.36 -5.52 10.23
N ASN A 180 -5.52 -5.57 9.20
CA ASN A 180 -5.90 -5.94 7.83
C ASN A 180 -5.13 -7.22 7.40
N PRO A 181 -5.50 -8.41 7.90
CA PRO A 181 -4.67 -9.62 7.80
C PRO A 181 -4.43 -10.09 6.38
N THR A 182 -5.43 -10.11 5.50
CA THR A 182 -5.28 -10.56 4.11
C THR A 182 -4.36 -9.62 3.33
N SER A 183 -4.57 -8.31 3.42
CA SER A 183 -3.70 -7.31 2.80
C SER A 183 -2.24 -7.46 3.25
N ASN A 184 -2.01 -7.54 4.55
CA ASN A 184 -0.67 -7.68 5.11
C ASN A 184 0.06 -8.92 4.57
N LEU A 185 -0.65 -10.04 4.39
CA LEU A 185 -0.08 -11.27 3.85
C LEU A 185 0.13 -11.19 2.34
N LYS A 186 -0.88 -10.70 1.61
CA LYS A 186 -0.84 -10.60 0.14
C LYS A 186 0.30 -9.70 -0.33
N LEU A 187 0.51 -8.58 0.36
CA LEU A 187 1.58 -7.63 0.08
C LEU A 187 2.94 -8.04 0.69
N ALA A 188 2.97 -9.15 1.44
CA ALA A 188 4.14 -9.63 2.17
C ALA A 188 4.66 -8.62 3.21
N SER A 189 3.78 -7.80 3.76
CA SER A 189 4.09 -6.83 4.82
C SER A 189 4.46 -7.54 6.12
N GLY A 190 3.84 -8.70 6.42
CA GLY A 190 4.11 -9.51 7.60
C GLY A 190 2.85 -9.83 8.41
N ILE A 191 3.05 -10.31 9.64
CA ILE A 191 1.95 -10.63 10.58
C ILE A 191 1.98 -9.59 11.70
N ALA A 192 0.91 -8.81 11.84
CA ALA A 192 0.78 -7.83 12.91
C ALA A 192 0.71 -8.51 14.30
N PRO A 193 1.34 -7.97 15.34
CA PRO A 193 1.41 -8.56 16.67
C PRO A 193 0.11 -8.33 17.47
N VAL A 194 -1.02 -8.79 16.93
CA VAL A 194 -2.38 -8.49 17.43
C VAL A 194 -2.58 -8.98 18.89
N THR A 195 -2.03 -10.15 19.24
CA THR A 195 -2.11 -10.67 20.61
C THR A 195 -1.45 -9.71 21.58
N GLU A 196 -0.25 -9.23 21.26
CA GLU A 196 0.48 -8.26 22.10
C GLU A 196 -0.23 -6.90 22.15
N MET A 197 -0.83 -6.44 21.02
CA MET A 197 -1.62 -5.21 21.00
C MET A 197 -2.79 -5.27 21.99
N LEU A 198 -3.54 -6.38 22.00
CA LEU A 198 -4.67 -6.59 22.90
C LEU A 198 -4.22 -6.70 24.38
N GLU A 199 -3.10 -7.38 24.66
CA GLU A 199 -2.48 -7.45 26.00
C GLU A 199 -2.05 -6.07 26.49
N ASN A 200 -1.57 -5.20 25.59
CA ASN A 200 -1.26 -3.79 25.86
C ASN A 200 -2.51 -2.88 25.82
N LYS A 201 -3.72 -3.47 25.82
CA LYS A 201 -5.02 -2.76 25.88
C LYS A 201 -5.32 -1.83 24.70
N LEU A 202 -4.66 -2.01 23.57
CA LEU A 202 -5.02 -1.28 22.37
C LEU A 202 -6.42 -1.72 21.89
N THR A 203 -7.20 -0.76 21.42
CA THR A 203 -8.46 -1.04 20.73
C THR A 203 -8.13 -1.40 19.29
N VAL A 204 -8.35 -2.67 18.94
CA VAL A 204 -8.06 -3.22 17.61
C VAL A 204 -9.36 -3.65 16.94
N GLY A 205 -9.65 -3.03 15.79
CA GLY A 205 -10.67 -3.49 14.85
C GLY A 205 -10.07 -4.36 13.75
N ILE A 206 -10.92 -5.01 12.95
CA ILE A 206 -10.53 -5.76 11.75
C ILE A 206 -11.01 -5.00 10.52
N GLY A 207 -10.17 -4.91 9.51
CA GLY A 207 -10.47 -4.34 8.20
C GLY A 207 -10.01 -5.24 7.06
N THR A 208 -10.57 -5.03 5.90
CA THR A 208 -10.21 -5.74 4.67
C THR A 208 -9.06 -5.08 3.92
N ASP A 209 -8.84 -3.78 4.16
CA ASP A 209 -8.12 -2.92 3.21
C ASP A 209 -8.87 -2.81 1.87
N GLY A 210 -8.35 -2.06 0.91
CA GLY A 210 -8.98 -1.90 -0.39
C GLY A 210 -8.86 -3.15 -1.28
N PRO A 211 -9.74 -3.31 -2.29
CA PRO A 211 -9.73 -4.46 -3.19
C PRO A 211 -8.41 -4.66 -3.96
N ALA A 212 -7.63 -3.60 -4.18
CA ALA A 212 -6.31 -3.71 -4.81
C ALA A 212 -5.34 -4.52 -3.94
N SER A 213 -5.44 -4.41 -2.62
CA SER A 213 -4.57 -5.06 -1.65
C SER A 213 -5.11 -6.39 -1.13
N ASN A 214 -6.43 -6.63 -1.22
CA ASN A 214 -7.10 -7.83 -0.74
C ASN A 214 -7.67 -8.69 -1.87
N ASN A 215 -8.43 -8.14 -2.78
CA ASN A 215 -9.28 -8.68 -3.84
C ASN A 215 -10.74 -8.92 -3.44
N ASP A 216 -11.08 -8.93 -2.17
CA ASP A 216 -12.46 -8.95 -1.70
C ASP A 216 -12.68 -8.04 -0.47
N LEU A 217 -13.94 -7.97 -0.01
CA LEU A 217 -14.36 -7.19 1.14
C LEU A 217 -15.15 -8.08 2.13
N ASP A 218 -14.65 -9.31 2.38
CA ASP A 218 -15.29 -10.35 3.19
C ASP A 218 -14.79 -10.36 4.64
N MET A 219 -15.57 -9.81 5.57
CA MET A 219 -15.22 -9.77 6.99
C MET A 219 -15.21 -11.15 7.68
N PHE A 220 -15.92 -12.16 7.15
CA PHE A 220 -15.85 -13.53 7.70
C PHE A 220 -14.49 -14.16 7.42
N GLU A 221 -13.91 -13.88 6.26
CA GLU A 221 -12.56 -14.32 5.93
C GLU A 221 -11.53 -13.62 6.82
N GLU A 222 -11.62 -12.30 6.95
CA GLU A 222 -10.72 -11.50 7.78
C GLU A 222 -10.74 -11.92 9.25
N MET A 223 -11.91 -12.12 9.84
CA MET A 223 -12.04 -12.61 11.23
C MET A 223 -11.37 -13.97 11.43
N ARG A 224 -11.60 -14.89 10.50
CA ARG A 224 -11.01 -16.23 10.52
C ARG A 224 -9.50 -16.17 10.41
N LEU A 225 -9.00 -15.39 9.46
CA LEU A 225 -7.57 -15.25 9.20
C LEU A 225 -6.86 -14.59 10.38
N ALA A 226 -7.41 -13.51 10.94
CA ALA A 226 -6.90 -12.87 12.14
C ALA A 226 -6.73 -13.85 13.30
N ALA A 227 -7.78 -14.68 13.57
CA ALA A 227 -7.75 -15.67 14.64
C ALA A 227 -6.71 -16.77 14.41
N ILE A 228 -6.49 -17.22 13.17
CA ILE A 228 -5.52 -18.27 12.83
C ILE A 228 -4.08 -17.71 12.90
N LEU A 229 -3.85 -16.55 12.32
CA LEU A 229 -2.53 -15.91 12.30
C LEU A 229 -2.01 -15.56 13.70
N ALA A 230 -2.89 -15.03 14.56
CA ALA A 230 -2.52 -14.70 15.93
C ALA A 230 -2.02 -15.93 16.71
N LYS A 231 -2.67 -17.11 16.51
CA LYS A 231 -2.22 -18.37 17.11
C LYS A 231 -0.85 -18.80 16.61
N THR A 232 -0.64 -18.67 15.32
CA THR A 232 0.63 -19.04 14.67
C THR A 232 1.76 -18.09 15.12
N ALA A 233 1.50 -16.79 15.14
CA ALA A 233 2.48 -15.79 15.55
C ALA A 233 2.87 -15.92 17.03
N ALA A 234 1.89 -16.18 17.90
CA ALA A 234 2.13 -16.37 19.33
C ALA A 234 2.65 -17.79 19.70
N ASN A 235 2.63 -18.74 18.74
CA ASN A 235 2.86 -20.17 19.00
C ASN A 235 1.99 -20.72 20.16
N ASP A 236 0.74 -20.21 20.23
CA ASP A 236 -0.23 -20.54 21.29
C ASP A 236 -1.62 -20.75 20.68
N PRO A 237 -2.21 -21.97 20.76
CA PRO A 237 -3.53 -22.25 20.20
C PRO A 237 -4.67 -21.49 20.92
N THR A 238 -4.40 -20.89 22.09
CA THR A 238 -5.38 -20.11 22.85
C THR A 238 -5.35 -18.61 22.52
N ALA A 239 -4.33 -18.14 21.80
CA ALA A 239 -4.23 -16.75 21.36
C ALA A 239 -5.44 -16.35 20.50
N LEU A 240 -5.91 -15.14 20.65
CA LEU A 240 -7.06 -14.57 19.97
C LEU A 240 -8.24 -15.55 19.85
N PRO A 241 -8.99 -15.80 20.94
CA PRO A 241 -10.14 -16.68 20.92
C PRO A 241 -11.22 -16.21 19.95
N ALA A 242 -12.06 -17.10 19.44
CA ALA A 242 -13.12 -16.79 18.47
C ALA A 242 -14.02 -15.63 18.92
N ARG A 243 -14.40 -15.59 20.19
CA ARG A 243 -15.19 -14.48 20.75
C ARG A 243 -14.46 -13.14 20.60
N GLN A 244 -13.16 -13.11 20.83
CA GLN A 244 -12.36 -11.88 20.70
C GLN A 244 -12.27 -11.42 19.24
N ALA A 245 -12.09 -12.35 18.28
CA ALA A 245 -12.09 -12.02 16.85
C ALA A 245 -13.45 -11.42 16.41
N LEU A 246 -14.56 -11.98 16.90
CA LEU A 246 -15.89 -11.41 16.62
C LEU A 246 -16.04 -10.01 17.25
N LEU A 247 -15.54 -9.79 18.44
CA LEU A 247 -15.58 -8.46 19.08
C LEU A 247 -14.76 -7.44 18.28
N MET A 248 -13.62 -7.83 17.72
CA MET A 248 -12.79 -6.96 16.85
C MET A 248 -13.52 -6.56 15.57
N ALA A 249 -14.35 -7.41 15.01
CA ALA A 249 -15.14 -7.11 13.82
C ALA A 249 -16.47 -6.39 14.13
N THR A 250 -16.84 -6.23 15.39
CA THR A 250 -18.13 -5.65 15.81
C THR A 250 -17.93 -4.50 16.80
N ARG A 251 -18.05 -4.77 18.10
CA ARG A 251 -17.98 -3.74 19.17
C ARG A 251 -16.63 -3.01 19.17
N MET A 252 -15.53 -3.73 19.09
CA MET A 252 -14.21 -3.11 19.08
C MET A 252 -13.91 -2.41 17.75
N GLY A 253 -14.41 -2.94 16.63
CA GLY A 253 -14.35 -2.26 15.33
C GLY A 253 -15.07 -0.91 15.39
N ALA A 254 -16.28 -0.87 15.94
CA ALA A 254 -17.02 0.38 16.14
C ALA A 254 -16.27 1.35 17.09
N GLN A 255 -15.67 0.84 18.17
CA GLN A 255 -14.84 1.63 19.07
C GLN A 255 -13.60 2.18 18.36
N ALA A 256 -12.97 1.34 17.51
CA ALA A 256 -11.80 1.76 16.73
C ALA A 256 -12.14 2.89 15.73
N LEU A 257 -13.36 2.93 15.24
CA LEU A 257 -13.91 4.00 14.40
C LEU A 257 -14.46 5.20 15.19
N PHE A 258 -14.32 5.21 16.52
CA PHE A 258 -14.92 6.23 17.42
C PHE A 258 -16.46 6.30 17.33
N LEU A 259 -17.10 5.19 16.92
CA LEU A 259 -18.56 5.03 16.80
C LEU A 259 -19.13 4.05 17.83
N GLY A 260 -18.38 3.73 18.88
CA GLY A 260 -18.78 2.75 19.90
C GLY A 260 -20.09 3.07 20.62
N ASP A 261 -20.45 4.35 20.73
CA ASP A 261 -21.72 4.81 21.31
C ASP A 261 -22.88 4.78 20.30
N VAL A 262 -22.56 4.61 19.01
CA VAL A 262 -23.52 4.70 17.90
C VAL A 262 -23.94 3.32 17.42
N THR A 263 -22.97 2.39 17.28
CA THR A 263 -23.15 1.07 16.68
C THR A 263 -22.21 0.02 17.29
N GLY A 264 -22.12 -1.18 16.69
CA GLY A 264 -21.21 -2.26 17.07
C GLY A 264 -21.78 -3.23 18.12
N SER A 265 -22.94 -2.93 18.69
CA SER A 265 -23.65 -3.81 19.62
C SER A 265 -25.13 -3.51 19.64
N LEU A 266 -25.95 -4.53 19.96
CA LEU A 266 -27.39 -4.39 20.09
C LEU A 266 -27.77 -3.93 21.52
N GLU A 267 -27.79 -2.62 21.70
CA GLU A 267 -28.08 -1.96 22.96
C GLU A 267 -29.13 -0.85 22.79
N VAL A 268 -29.93 -0.61 23.82
CA VAL A 268 -30.91 0.49 23.80
C VAL A 268 -30.16 1.82 23.64
N GLY A 269 -30.60 2.63 22.71
CA GLY A 269 -30.00 3.93 22.41
C GLY A 269 -29.01 3.92 21.23
N LYS A 270 -28.58 2.74 20.76
CA LYS A 270 -27.78 2.62 19.51
C LYS A 270 -28.65 2.41 18.29
N TYR A 271 -28.12 2.70 17.13
CA TYR A 271 -28.79 2.41 15.87
C TYR A 271 -28.92 0.90 15.63
N ALA A 272 -29.97 0.51 14.94
CA ALA A 272 -30.21 -0.86 14.53
C ALA A 272 -29.34 -1.17 13.29
N ASP A 273 -28.07 -1.45 13.54
CA ASP A 273 -27.11 -1.99 12.59
C ASP A 273 -26.90 -3.46 12.98
N LEU A 274 -27.41 -4.40 12.20
CA LEU A 274 -27.35 -5.82 12.51
C LEU A 274 -27.35 -6.70 11.26
N ILE A 275 -26.85 -7.91 11.44
CA ILE A 275 -26.92 -8.97 10.43
C ILE A 275 -27.62 -10.19 11.00
N VAL A 276 -28.24 -10.98 10.12
CA VAL A 276 -28.81 -12.30 10.47
C VAL A 276 -28.04 -13.34 9.66
N VAL A 277 -27.39 -14.26 10.37
CA VAL A 277 -26.61 -15.35 9.80
C VAL A 277 -27.38 -16.64 9.88
N ASP A 278 -27.58 -17.31 8.74
CA ASP A 278 -28.19 -18.63 8.68
C ASP A 278 -27.17 -19.68 9.15
N ALA A 279 -27.32 -20.11 10.39
CA ALA A 279 -26.47 -21.14 10.96
C ALA A 279 -26.98 -22.58 10.71
N ASP A 280 -28.04 -22.75 9.88
CA ASP A 280 -28.65 -24.06 9.61
C ASP A 280 -28.18 -24.69 8.29
N THR A 281 -26.88 -24.49 7.99
CA THR A 281 -26.23 -24.98 6.79
C THR A 281 -25.36 -26.23 7.09
N LEU A 282 -24.97 -26.96 6.05
CA LEU A 282 -24.21 -28.21 6.19
C LEU A 282 -22.89 -28.00 6.96
N HIS A 283 -22.12 -26.95 6.64
CA HIS A 283 -20.84 -26.67 7.30
C HIS A 283 -21.01 -26.10 8.72
N ASN A 284 -22.21 -25.64 9.08
CA ASN A 284 -22.57 -25.21 10.43
C ASN A 284 -23.18 -26.32 11.28
N SER A 285 -23.27 -27.55 10.78
CA SER A 285 -23.85 -28.70 11.48
C SER A 285 -22.78 -29.74 11.88
N PRO A 286 -22.96 -30.45 13.00
CA PRO A 286 -24.06 -30.39 13.98
C PRO A 286 -23.88 -29.23 14.99
N LYS A 287 -24.98 -28.80 15.59
CA LYS A 287 -24.98 -27.77 16.65
C LYS A 287 -24.95 -28.40 18.04
N PHE A 288 -24.05 -27.88 18.90
CA PHE A 288 -23.88 -28.32 20.27
C PHE A 288 -24.57 -27.34 21.27
N LYS A 289 -25.50 -27.84 22.06
CA LYS A 289 -26.26 -27.00 22.98
C LYS A 289 -25.64 -26.82 24.37
N ARG A 290 -24.61 -27.62 24.73
CA ARG A 290 -24.02 -27.61 26.07
C ARG A 290 -23.16 -26.41 26.36
N ASN A 291 -22.55 -25.84 25.35
CA ASN A 291 -21.64 -24.70 25.46
C ASN A 291 -22.23 -23.53 24.66
N THR A 292 -22.72 -22.51 25.36
CA THR A 292 -23.25 -21.29 24.74
C THR A 292 -22.18 -20.52 23.94
N ASP A 293 -20.91 -20.65 24.30
CA ASP A 293 -19.79 -19.99 23.60
C ASP A 293 -19.41 -20.72 22.30
N ALA A 294 -19.95 -21.93 22.04
CA ALA A 294 -19.69 -22.65 20.79
C ALA A 294 -20.14 -21.87 19.56
N VAL A 295 -21.10 -20.95 19.71
CA VAL A 295 -21.58 -20.07 18.63
C VAL A 295 -20.48 -19.17 18.10
N TYR A 296 -19.57 -18.67 18.94
CA TYR A 296 -18.45 -17.85 18.49
C TYR A 296 -17.48 -18.64 17.60
N SER A 297 -17.15 -19.85 18.02
CA SER A 297 -16.28 -20.74 17.21
C SER A 297 -16.96 -21.11 15.90
N GLN A 298 -18.28 -21.33 15.91
CA GLN A 298 -19.05 -21.62 14.71
C GLN A 298 -19.01 -20.44 13.72
N ILE A 299 -19.25 -19.23 14.19
CA ILE A 299 -19.22 -18.02 13.34
C ILE A 299 -17.82 -17.81 12.76
N ILE A 300 -16.77 -17.90 13.57
CA ILE A 300 -15.39 -17.58 13.14
C ILE A 300 -14.79 -18.69 12.25
N TYR A 301 -15.01 -19.95 12.56
CA TYR A 301 -14.30 -21.04 11.89
C TYR A 301 -15.13 -21.83 10.89
N ALA A 302 -16.45 -21.82 11.01
CA ALA A 302 -17.33 -22.61 10.16
C ALA A 302 -18.19 -21.76 9.22
N SER A 303 -18.84 -20.70 9.72
CA SER A 303 -19.72 -19.86 8.91
C SER A 303 -18.97 -19.15 7.78
N LYS A 304 -19.70 -18.80 6.76
CA LYS A 304 -19.24 -18.09 5.55
C LYS A 304 -20.05 -16.79 5.40
N SER A 305 -19.50 -15.82 4.69
CA SER A 305 -20.25 -14.62 4.29
C SER A 305 -21.53 -14.97 3.52
N THR A 306 -21.52 -16.03 2.73
CA THR A 306 -22.71 -16.56 2.03
C THR A 306 -23.82 -17.05 2.96
N ASP A 307 -23.56 -17.22 4.25
CA ASP A 307 -24.59 -17.56 5.25
C ASP A 307 -25.34 -16.32 5.77
N VAL A 308 -24.90 -15.10 5.44
CA VAL A 308 -25.59 -13.87 5.79
C VAL A 308 -26.90 -13.79 5.01
N ALA A 309 -28.03 -13.83 5.72
CA ALA A 309 -29.34 -13.82 5.12
C ALA A 309 -29.94 -12.41 5.03
N HIS A 310 -29.73 -11.60 6.05
CA HIS A 310 -30.26 -10.23 6.10
C HIS A 310 -29.24 -9.26 6.66
N VAL A 311 -29.27 -8.02 6.19
CA VAL A 311 -28.44 -6.91 6.67
C VAL A 311 -29.30 -5.67 6.87
N MET A 312 -29.21 -5.07 8.04
CA MET A 312 -29.87 -3.81 8.40
C MET A 312 -28.83 -2.78 8.82
N CYS A 313 -28.95 -1.57 8.31
CA CYS A 313 -28.17 -0.41 8.75
C CYS A 313 -29.12 0.74 9.05
N HIS A 314 -28.89 1.43 10.18
CA HIS A 314 -29.72 2.56 10.62
C HIS A 314 -31.26 2.22 10.64
N GLY A 315 -31.60 0.99 10.99
CA GLY A 315 -32.99 0.52 11.03
C GLY A 315 -33.64 0.24 9.66
N LYS A 316 -32.85 0.32 8.57
CA LYS A 316 -33.32 0.02 7.21
C LYS A 316 -32.68 -1.27 6.70
N TRP A 317 -33.49 -2.13 6.09
CA TRP A 317 -32.98 -3.32 5.42
C TRP A 317 -32.21 -2.94 4.15
N LEU A 318 -30.93 -3.31 4.07
CA LEU A 318 -30.09 -3.21 2.88
C LEU A 318 -30.11 -4.51 2.07
N MET A 319 -30.23 -5.65 2.79
CA MET A 319 -30.37 -6.98 2.20
C MET A 319 -31.40 -7.78 2.98
N LYS A 320 -32.26 -8.53 2.28
CA LYS A 320 -33.25 -9.44 2.86
C LYS A 320 -33.32 -10.70 2.01
N ASP A 321 -33.34 -11.86 2.68
CA ASP A 321 -33.37 -13.17 2.02
C ASP A 321 -32.24 -13.31 0.96
N ARG A 322 -31.04 -12.73 1.24
CA ARG A 322 -29.86 -12.64 0.37
C ARG A 322 -30.02 -11.79 -0.90
N GLU A 323 -31.12 -11.05 -1.02
CA GLU A 323 -31.35 -10.09 -2.09
C GLU A 323 -31.05 -8.67 -1.62
N LEU A 324 -30.18 -7.97 -2.39
CA LEU A 324 -29.88 -6.55 -2.16
C LEU A 324 -31.10 -5.70 -2.51
N LEU A 325 -31.46 -4.78 -1.63
CA LEU A 325 -32.65 -3.94 -1.78
C LEU A 325 -32.33 -2.53 -2.30
N THR A 326 -31.10 -2.10 -2.19
CA THR A 326 -30.67 -0.73 -2.48
C THR A 326 -29.71 -0.63 -3.66
N VAL A 327 -29.32 -1.77 -4.26
CA VAL A 327 -28.38 -1.84 -5.40
C VAL A 327 -28.94 -2.77 -6.46
N ASP A 328 -29.06 -2.28 -7.69
CA ASP A 328 -29.38 -3.09 -8.88
C ASP A 328 -28.10 -3.77 -9.39
N VAL A 329 -27.87 -5.01 -8.97
CA VAL A 329 -26.65 -5.77 -9.29
C VAL A 329 -26.47 -6.03 -10.80
N PRO A 330 -27.50 -6.42 -11.58
CA PRO A 330 -27.34 -6.59 -13.02
C PRO A 330 -26.86 -5.33 -13.73
N SER A 331 -27.47 -4.18 -13.44
CA SER A 331 -27.05 -2.89 -13.99
C SER A 331 -25.63 -2.52 -13.57
N LEU A 332 -25.29 -2.72 -12.30
CA LEU A 332 -23.96 -2.43 -11.76
C LEU A 332 -22.85 -3.27 -12.42
N LEU A 333 -23.09 -4.55 -12.64
CA LEU A 333 -22.12 -5.43 -13.32
C LEU A 333 -21.91 -5.04 -14.79
N GLU A 334 -22.95 -4.57 -15.48
CA GLU A 334 -22.83 -4.08 -16.85
C GLU A 334 -22.04 -2.76 -16.91
N GLU A 335 -22.28 -1.81 -15.99
CA GLU A 335 -21.47 -0.58 -15.86
C GLU A 335 -20.01 -0.93 -15.60
N ALA A 336 -19.73 -1.87 -14.70
CA ALA A 336 -18.38 -2.35 -14.40
C ALA A 336 -17.68 -2.97 -15.60
N ARG A 337 -18.40 -3.78 -16.39
CA ARG A 337 -17.87 -4.40 -17.62
C ARG A 337 -17.48 -3.34 -18.64
N ILE A 338 -18.34 -2.35 -18.87
CA ILE A 338 -18.05 -1.24 -19.81
C ILE A 338 -16.82 -0.45 -19.35
N TYR A 339 -16.70 -0.22 -18.04
CA TYR A 339 -15.54 0.50 -17.49
C TYR A 339 -14.24 -0.32 -17.62
N ALA A 340 -14.29 -1.62 -17.36
CA ALA A 340 -13.16 -2.52 -17.54
C ALA A 340 -12.66 -2.53 -19.00
N GLU A 341 -13.56 -2.52 -19.98
CA GLU A 341 -13.20 -2.44 -21.40
C GLU A 341 -12.46 -1.14 -21.75
N LYS A 342 -12.83 0.00 -21.13
CA LYS A 342 -12.09 1.28 -21.27
C LYS A 342 -10.66 1.17 -20.72
N VAL A 343 -10.51 0.54 -19.55
CA VAL A 343 -9.19 0.33 -18.90
C VAL A 343 -8.33 -0.61 -19.77
N ASP A 344 -8.87 -1.72 -20.24
CA ASP A 344 -8.16 -2.68 -21.08
C ASP A 344 -7.70 -2.03 -22.41
N ALA A 345 -8.57 -1.28 -23.07
CA ALA A 345 -8.21 -0.56 -24.29
C ALA A 345 -7.06 0.43 -24.06
N PHE A 346 -7.07 1.14 -22.93
CA PHE A 346 -5.98 2.03 -22.53
C PHE A 346 -4.68 1.25 -22.28
N LEU A 347 -4.74 0.17 -21.51
CA LEU A 347 -3.56 -0.65 -21.20
C LEU A 347 -2.96 -1.24 -22.48
N ILE A 348 -3.77 -1.77 -23.39
CA ILE A 348 -3.33 -2.31 -24.68
C ILE A 348 -2.64 -1.22 -25.50
N ALA A 349 -3.24 -0.02 -25.59
CA ALA A 349 -2.64 1.10 -26.33
C ALA A 349 -1.28 1.55 -25.74
N HIS A 350 -1.08 1.37 -24.43
CA HIS A 350 0.15 1.73 -23.72
C HIS A 350 1.15 0.57 -23.57
N GLU A 351 0.72 -0.67 -23.81
CA GLU A 351 1.57 -1.87 -23.70
C GLU A 351 2.77 -1.88 -24.65
N GLY A 352 2.70 -1.21 -25.79
CA GLY A 352 3.80 -1.03 -26.72
C GLY A 352 4.94 -0.14 -26.22
N ASP A 353 4.73 0.66 -25.17
CA ASP A 353 5.73 1.60 -24.67
C ASP A 353 6.54 1.00 -23.51
N VAL A 354 7.73 0.48 -23.83
CA VAL A 354 8.64 -0.13 -22.86
C VAL A 354 9.10 0.84 -21.75
N LEU A 355 9.18 2.14 -22.07
CA LEU A 355 9.56 3.16 -21.10
C LEU A 355 8.45 3.35 -20.05
N LYS A 356 7.18 3.39 -20.48
CA LYS A 356 6.03 3.48 -19.56
C LYS A 356 5.93 2.23 -18.68
N LYS A 357 6.18 1.03 -19.22
CA LYS A 357 6.28 -0.20 -18.42
C LYS A 357 7.37 -0.11 -17.35
N LEU A 358 8.53 0.44 -17.68
CA LEU A 358 9.60 0.63 -16.72
C LEU A 358 9.23 1.61 -15.60
N ILE A 359 8.60 2.73 -15.96
CA ILE A 359 8.13 3.75 -15.01
C ILE A 359 7.09 3.15 -14.06
N ALA A 360 6.14 2.35 -14.59
CA ALA A 360 5.11 1.72 -13.79
C ALA A 360 5.65 0.73 -12.74
N VAL A 361 6.71 -0.02 -13.08
CA VAL A 361 7.32 -1.02 -12.19
C VAL A 361 8.31 -0.40 -11.21
N GLY A 362 9.02 0.66 -11.60
CA GLY A 362 10.15 1.19 -10.84
C GLY A 362 9.83 2.37 -9.94
N GLY A 363 8.59 2.88 -9.91
CA GLY A 363 8.24 4.05 -9.09
C GLY A 363 9.07 5.31 -9.42
N VAL A 364 9.57 5.42 -10.65
CA VAL A 364 10.57 6.43 -11.01
C VAL A 364 9.90 7.80 -11.14
N GLU A 365 10.28 8.73 -10.28
CA GLU A 365 10.26 10.14 -10.64
C GLU A 365 11.10 10.32 -11.92
N ARG A 366 10.60 11.16 -12.86
CA ARG A 366 11.20 11.40 -14.18
C ARG A 366 12.64 11.95 -14.09
N ALA A 367 13.58 11.16 -13.63
CA ALA A 367 14.99 11.49 -13.66
C ALA A 367 15.63 10.95 -14.95
N GLU A 368 15.50 11.72 -16.02
CA GLU A 368 16.27 11.47 -17.23
C GLU A 368 17.74 11.76 -16.92
N SER A 369 18.60 10.75 -17.06
CA SER A 369 20.05 10.93 -16.89
C SER A 369 20.76 10.79 -18.22
N PHE A 370 21.58 11.77 -18.56
CA PHE A 370 22.48 11.71 -19.69
C PHE A 370 23.85 11.23 -19.22
N GLU A 371 24.37 10.18 -19.84
CA GLU A 371 25.72 9.72 -19.57
C GLU A 371 26.59 9.94 -20.81
N VAL A 372 27.55 10.81 -20.70
CA VAL A 372 28.62 10.98 -21.71
C VAL A 372 29.77 10.08 -21.30
N GLN A 373 30.13 9.11 -22.14
CA GLN A 373 31.21 8.19 -21.90
C GLN A 373 32.28 8.36 -22.97
N VAL A 374 33.53 8.50 -22.55
CA VAL A 374 34.70 8.34 -23.41
C VAL A 374 35.15 6.89 -23.30
N LYS A 375 35.27 6.20 -24.44
CA LYS A 375 35.83 4.85 -24.49
C LYS A 375 37.11 4.88 -25.32
N ALA A 376 38.20 4.56 -24.71
CA ALA A 376 39.48 4.37 -25.39
C ALA A 376 39.77 2.88 -25.52
N ARG A 377 40.22 2.45 -26.70
CA ARG A 377 40.73 1.10 -26.88
C ARG A 377 42.17 1.04 -26.33
N ILE A 378 42.38 0.19 -25.33
CA ILE A 378 43.68 0.00 -24.70
C ILE A 378 44.28 -1.28 -25.28
N THR A 379 45.49 -1.20 -25.80
CA THR A 379 46.23 -2.33 -26.34
C THR A 379 46.98 -3.12 -25.27
N ASP A 380 47.34 -2.45 -24.16
CA ASP A 380 48.02 -3.05 -23.01
C ASP A 380 47.27 -2.69 -21.70
N PRO A 381 46.64 -3.66 -21.01
CA PRO A 381 45.96 -3.43 -19.73
C PRO A 381 46.89 -2.89 -18.62
N ASN A 382 48.21 -3.13 -18.72
CA ASN A 382 49.17 -2.64 -17.74
C ASN A 382 49.32 -1.11 -17.76
N ILE A 383 48.91 -0.44 -18.82
CA ILE A 383 48.90 1.04 -18.91
C ILE A 383 47.99 1.61 -17.80
N VAL A 384 46.83 1.02 -17.56
CA VAL A 384 45.93 1.48 -16.49
C VAL A 384 46.59 1.31 -15.12
N GLN A 385 47.23 0.17 -14.88
CA GLN A 385 47.93 -0.08 -13.61
C GLN A 385 49.12 0.87 -13.38
N LYS A 386 49.83 1.24 -14.45
CA LYS A 386 50.91 2.24 -14.37
C LYS A 386 50.34 3.63 -14.07
N LEU A 387 49.23 3.99 -14.72
CA LEU A 387 48.55 5.27 -14.47
C LEU A 387 48.07 5.39 -13.03
N LEU A 388 47.44 4.34 -12.48
CA LEU A 388 46.94 4.31 -11.10
C LEU A 388 48.05 4.36 -10.04
N LYS A 389 49.30 4.05 -10.42
CA LYS A 389 50.50 4.15 -9.56
C LYS A 389 51.28 5.47 -9.77
N SER A 390 50.83 6.33 -10.67
CA SER A 390 51.47 7.63 -10.92
C SER A 390 51.25 8.58 -9.74
N HIS A 391 52.26 9.39 -9.41
CA HIS A 391 52.14 10.43 -8.37
C HIS A 391 51.16 11.56 -8.72
N GLU A 392 50.73 11.63 -9.97
CA GLU A 392 49.77 12.64 -10.46
C GLU A 392 48.31 12.22 -10.25
N VAL A 393 48.07 10.98 -9.82
CA VAL A 393 46.72 10.41 -9.67
C VAL A 393 46.47 10.03 -8.22
N GLU A 394 45.46 10.62 -7.62
CA GLU A 394 44.96 10.24 -6.30
C GLU A 394 43.79 9.28 -6.46
N ILE A 395 43.84 8.08 -5.85
CA ILE A 395 42.76 7.12 -5.84
C ILE A 395 41.81 7.46 -4.69
N LEU A 396 40.67 8.06 -5.01
CA LEU A 396 39.64 8.42 -4.02
C LEU A 396 38.82 7.20 -3.55
N ARG A 397 38.62 6.23 -4.44
CA ARG A 397 37.87 5.01 -4.14
C ARG A 397 38.16 3.90 -5.14
N GLU A 398 38.35 2.69 -4.65
CA GLU A 398 38.34 1.46 -5.44
C GLU A 398 37.15 0.60 -5.07
N THR A 399 36.51 0.00 -6.07
CA THR A 399 35.39 -0.94 -5.86
C THR A 399 35.48 -2.10 -6.84
N HIS A 400 35.17 -3.29 -6.37
CA HIS A 400 35.19 -4.51 -7.15
C HIS A 400 33.78 -5.10 -7.20
N TYR A 401 33.30 -5.40 -8.40
CA TYR A 401 31.95 -5.91 -8.63
C TYR A 401 31.97 -7.15 -9.51
N ARG A 402 31.12 -8.13 -9.19
CA ARG A 402 30.66 -9.14 -10.12
C ARG A 402 29.29 -8.71 -10.61
N GLN A 403 29.12 -8.55 -11.91
CA GLN A 403 27.92 -7.97 -12.52
C GLN A 403 27.22 -9.02 -13.38
N TYR A 404 25.90 -9.14 -13.20
CA TYR A 404 25.03 -9.98 -13.99
C TYR A 404 24.04 -9.10 -14.73
N ASP A 405 24.20 -8.97 -16.06
CA ASP A 405 23.35 -8.19 -16.93
C ASP A 405 22.38 -9.12 -17.66
N THR A 406 21.08 -8.85 -17.57
CA THR A 406 20.05 -9.45 -18.43
C THR A 406 19.47 -8.34 -19.31
N PHE A 407 19.65 -8.46 -20.61
CA PHE A 407 19.12 -7.51 -21.60
C PHE A 407 17.82 -8.05 -22.18
N PHE A 408 16.79 -7.23 -22.17
CA PHE A 408 15.50 -7.45 -22.81
C PHE A 408 15.52 -6.66 -24.13
N LEU A 409 15.47 -7.37 -25.25
CA LEU A 409 15.48 -6.84 -26.60
C LEU A 409 14.11 -7.07 -27.25
N PHE A 410 13.58 -6.05 -27.92
CA PHE A 410 12.26 -6.05 -28.50
C PHE A 410 12.34 -6.16 -30.04
N ASN A 411 11.26 -6.64 -30.67
CA ASN A 411 11.22 -6.83 -32.13
C ASN A 411 11.34 -5.52 -32.92
N ALA A 412 10.87 -4.42 -32.33
CA ALA A 412 10.92 -3.10 -32.95
C ALA A 412 12.11 -2.31 -32.39
N PRO A 413 13.10 -1.95 -33.21
CA PRO A 413 14.29 -1.19 -32.76
C PRO A 413 13.96 0.14 -32.08
N GLU A 414 12.84 0.76 -32.44
CA GLU A 414 12.29 2.00 -31.86
C GLU A 414 11.85 1.84 -30.40
N MET A 415 11.60 0.63 -29.92
CA MET A 415 11.24 0.35 -28.54
C MET A 415 12.43 0.46 -27.55
N GLY A 416 13.66 0.64 -28.06
CA GLY A 416 14.84 0.69 -27.19
C GLY A 416 15.18 -0.66 -26.59
N ARG A 417 15.83 -0.64 -25.43
CA ARG A 417 16.17 -1.85 -24.68
C ARG A 417 16.13 -1.63 -23.19
N VAL A 418 15.74 -2.66 -22.45
CA VAL A 418 15.83 -2.70 -20.99
C VAL A 418 16.97 -3.62 -20.56
N ARG A 419 17.69 -3.23 -19.52
CA ARG A 419 18.69 -4.07 -18.87
C ARG A 419 18.36 -4.17 -17.40
N TYR A 420 18.16 -5.37 -16.92
CA TYR A 420 18.24 -5.71 -15.50
C TYR A 420 19.72 -5.96 -15.18
N ARG A 421 20.22 -5.34 -14.13
CA ARG A 421 21.58 -5.56 -13.64
C ARG A 421 21.55 -5.87 -12.16
N GLU A 422 22.24 -6.94 -11.78
CA GLU A 422 22.61 -7.25 -10.42
C GLU A 422 24.11 -7.03 -10.24
N ASP A 423 24.46 -6.23 -9.25
CA ASP A 423 25.84 -5.87 -8.90
C ASP A 423 26.17 -6.49 -7.54
N ASP A 424 26.99 -7.57 -7.51
CA ASP A 424 27.58 -8.11 -6.30
C ASP A 424 28.88 -7.33 -6.00
N LYS A 425 28.89 -6.58 -4.91
CA LYS A 425 30.11 -5.90 -4.46
C LYS A 425 30.97 -6.88 -3.68
N LEU A 426 32.24 -6.97 -4.03
CA LEU A 426 33.19 -7.91 -3.46
C LEU A 426 34.15 -7.20 -2.49
N ASP A 427 34.53 -7.90 -1.41
CA ASP A 427 35.64 -7.52 -0.55
C ASP A 427 37.00 -7.95 -1.17
N GLU A 428 38.10 -7.67 -0.48
CA GLU A 428 39.45 -8.05 -0.93
C GLU A 428 39.66 -9.58 -1.00
N LYS A 429 38.83 -10.35 -0.31
CA LYS A 429 38.85 -11.82 -0.31
C LYS A 429 37.95 -12.45 -1.34
N GLY A 430 37.18 -11.63 -2.08
CA GLY A 430 36.22 -12.08 -3.10
C GLY A 430 34.85 -12.48 -2.55
N ASN A 431 34.54 -12.21 -1.27
CA ASN A 431 33.21 -12.46 -0.71
C ASN A 431 32.27 -11.32 -1.08
N VAL A 432 30.98 -11.65 -1.27
CA VAL A 432 29.93 -10.69 -1.54
C VAL A 432 29.58 -9.93 -0.26
N THR A 433 29.72 -8.61 -0.29
CA THR A 433 29.39 -7.72 0.85
C THR A 433 28.07 -6.99 0.66
N GLU A 434 27.64 -6.80 -0.57
CA GLU A 434 26.41 -6.05 -0.90
C GLU A 434 25.90 -6.51 -2.27
N VAL A 435 24.60 -6.67 -2.40
CA VAL A 435 23.91 -6.96 -3.67
C VAL A 435 22.97 -5.81 -3.99
N ARG A 436 23.06 -5.27 -5.20
CA ARG A 436 22.15 -4.23 -5.70
C ARG A 436 21.60 -4.62 -7.05
N ALA A 437 20.29 -4.50 -7.21
CA ALA A 437 19.66 -4.68 -8.50
C ALA A 437 19.04 -3.38 -9.03
N ARG A 438 19.09 -3.21 -10.36
CA ARG A 438 18.51 -2.03 -11.03
C ARG A 438 18.09 -2.34 -12.45
N LEU A 439 17.07 -1.62 -12.90
CA LEU A 439 16.64 -1.57 -14.28
C LEU A 439 17.23 -0.34 -14.97
N THR A 440 17.56 -0.47 -16.24
CA THR A 440 18.01 0.66 -17.08
C THR A 440 17.34 0.55 -18.43
N TYR A 441 16.50 1.51 -18.78
CA TYR A 441 16.03 1.70 -20.14
C TYR A 441 17.02 2.54 -20.92
N THR A 442 17.27 2.18 -22.17
CA THR A 442 18.11 2.94 -23.10
C THR A 442 17.32 3.18 -24.37
N SER A 443 17.06 4.45 -24.66
CA SER A 443 16.39 4.89 -25.88
C SER A 443 17.17 4.42 -27.15
N PRO A 444 16.48 4.10 -28.23
CA PRO A 444 17.12 3.79 -29.50
C PRO A 444 17.77 5.03 -30.14
N ASN A 445 17.22 6.21 -29.89
CA ASN A 445 17.66 7.45 -30.50
C ASN A 445 18.95 7.96 -29.91
N LYS A 446 19.84 8.44 -30.77
CA LYS A 446 21.09 9.10 -30.43
C LYS A 446 20.82 10.60 -30.41
N GLU A 447 20.89 11.23 -29.25
CA GLU A 447 20.57 12.65 -29.12
C GLU A 447 21.66 13.58 -29.63
N ARG A 448 22.94 13.17 -29.57
CA ARG A 448 24.09 13.93 -30.11
C ARG A 448 25.20 13.00 -30.56
N SER A 449 25.86 13.33 -31.67
CA SER A 449 27.13 12.72 -32.08
C SER A 449 28.29 13.69 -31.83
N PHE A 450 29.27 13.23 -31.09
CA PHE A 450 30.54 13.94 -30.86
C PHE A 450 31.63 13.33 -31.71
N ASN A 451 32.78 13.99 -31.81
CA ASN A 451 33.97 13.50 -32.55
C ASN A 451 34.35 12.06 -32.14
N SER A 452 35.07 11.37 -32.99
CA SER A 452 35.34 9.93 -33.00
C SER A 452 35.86 9.27 -31.69
N ALA A 453 36.27 10.04 -30.70
CA ALA A 453 36.73 9.55 -29.39
C ALA A 453 35.62 9.57 -28.31
N ILE A 454 34.49 10.24 -28.54
CA ILE A 454 33.43 10.42 -27.58
C ILE A 454 32.21 9.60 -28.03
N LEU A 455 31.80 8.64 -27.20
CA LEU A 455 30.60 7.87 -27.47
C LEU A 455 29.36 8.66 -27.10
N LEU A 456 28.43 8.52 -27.99
CA LEU A 456 27.06 9.05 -28.01
C LEU A 456 26.38 9.07 -26.65
N SER A 457 25.86 10.24 -26.29
CA SER A 457 24.85 10.35 -25.25
C SER A 457 23.55 9.70 -25.73
N ARG A 458 22.98 8.81 -24.91
CA ARG A 458 21.63 8.26 -25.09
C ARG A 458 20.86 8.50 -23.81
N SER A 459 19.59 8.87 -23.92
CA SER A 459 18.71 8.97 -22.76
C SER A 459 18.64 7.64 -22.04
N ARG A 460 18.81 7.69 -20.74
CA ARG A 460 18.72 6.54 -19.85
C ARG A 460 17.79 6.86 -18.72
N PHE A 461 16.88 5.94 -18.46
CA PHE A 461 16.04 5.95 -17.27
C PHE A 461 16.50 4.81 -16.37
N ILE A 462 16.74 5.09 -15.10
CA ILE A 462 17.24 4.13 -14.12
C ILE A 462 16.18 3.98 -13.04
N ALA A 463 15.81 2.73 -12.75
CA ALA A 463 14.87 2.38 -11.71
C ALA A 463 15.50 1.33 -10.77
N PRO A 464 15.19 1.31 -9.48
CA PRO A 464 15.50 0.18 -8.65
C PRO A 464 14.80 -1.08 -9.18
N ALA A 465 15.41 -2.25 -8.99
CA ALA A 465 14.81 -3.53 -9.33
C ALA A 465 14.50 -4.25 -8.02
N ASP A 466 13.30 -4.08 -7.54
CA ASP A 466 12.77 -4.58 -6.27
C ASP A 466 12.06 -5.94 -6.39
N ARG A 467 11.87 -6.41 -7.63
CA ARG A 467 11.23 -7.69 -7.94
C ARG A 467 12.26 -8.71 -8.44
N PRO A 468 11.99 -10.02 -8.28
CA PRO A 468 12.86 -11.08 -8.83
C PRO A 468 13.02 -10.97 -10.35
N LEU A 469 14.18 -11.37 -10.88
CA LEU A 469 14.44 -11.37 -12.34
C LEU A 469 13.36 -12.12 -13.15
N ARG A 470 12.78 -13.18 -12.57
CA ARG A 470 11.68 -13.93 -13.20
C ARG A 470 10.49 -13.04 -13.51
N PHE A 471 10.09 -12.17 -12.56
CA PHE A 471 9.01 -11.20 -12.76
C PHE A 471 9.28 -10.31 -13.98
N TYR A 472 10.48 -9.74 -14.10
CA TYR A 472 10.82 -8.86 -15.22
C TYR A 472 10.88 -9.58 -16.57
N ARG A 473 11.25 -10.88 -16.59
CA ARG A 473 11.20 -11.71 -17.80
C ARG A 473 9.78 -11.88 -18.32
N GLU A 474 8.83 -12.13 -17.43
CA GLU A 474 7.42 -12.27 -17.76
C GLU A 474 6.78 -10.90 -18.10
N TYR A 475 7.13 -9.86 -17.36
CA TYR A 475 6.56 -8.52 -17.51
C TYR A 475 6.95 -7.84 -18.84
N PHE A 476 8.23 -7.86 -19.21
CA PHE A 476 8.68 -7.18 -20.43
C PHE A 476 8.40 -7.95 -21.71
N GLN A 477 8.10 -9.24 -21.66
CA GLN A 477 7.79 -10.08 -22.81
C GLN A 477 8.72 -9.85 -24.02
N ALA A 478 10.03 -9.78 -23.75
CA ALA A 478 11.03 -9.44 -24.74
C ALA A 478 11.16 -10.52 -25.82
N ALA A 479 11.38 -10.11 -27.06
CA ALA A 479 11.60 -11.02 -28.18
C ALA A 479 12.88 -11.84 -28.03
N THR A 480 13.92 -11.24 -27.41
CA THR A 480 15.19 -11.90 -27.14
C THR A 480 15.72 -11.47 -25.79
N ILE A 481 16.24 -12.43 -25.03
CA ILE A 481 16.88 -12.18 -23.73
C ILE A 481 18.37 -12.58 -23.84
N VAL A 482 19.26 -11.65 -23.52
CA VAL A 482 20.72 -11.87 -23.55
C VAL A 482 21.26 -11.69 -22.13
N ASN A 483 21.95 -12.73 -21.62
CA ASN A 483 22.60 -12.68 -20.32
C ASN A 483 24.11 -12.51 -20.48
N ILE A 484 24.71 -11.58 -19.71
CA ILE A 484 26.14 -11.31 -19.71
C ILE A 484 26.59 -11.23 -18.26
N SER A 485 27.59 -12.06 -17.89
CA SER A 485 28.29 -11.93 -16.61
C SER A 485 29.67 -11.34 -16.85
N LYS A 486 30.14 -10.51 -15.92
CA LYS A 486 31.48 -9.92 -15.99
C LYS A 486 31.95 -9.52 -14.60
N GLU A 487 33.24 -9.54 -14.43
CA GLU A 487 33.92 -9.00 -13.26
C GLU A 487 34.51 -7.65 -13.61
N ARG A 488 34.35 -6.67 -12.71
CA ARG A 488 34.72 -5.28 -12.99
C ARG A 488 35.34 -4.63 -11.77
N LYS A 489 36.52 -4.08 -11.96
CA LYS A 489 37.12 -3.13 -11.02
C LYS A 489 36.80 -1.71 -11.46
N ARG A 490 36.46 -0.86 -10.53
CA ARG A 490 36.15 0.55 -10.76
C ARG A 490 36.96 1.40 -9.81
N TRP A 491 37.62 2.41 -10.37
CA TRP A 491 38.36 3.43 -9.63
C TRP A 491 37.71 4.79 -9.82
N ARG A 492 37.55 5.53 -8.71
CA ARG A 492 37.31 6.97 -8.72
C ARG A 492 38.62 7.64 -8.41
N ILE A 493 39.11 8.44 -9.33
CA ILE A 493 40.43 9.09 -9.22
C ILE A 493 40.29 10.60 -9.33
N LEU A 494 41.20 11.32 -8.69
CA LEU A 494 41.42 12.75 -8.88
C LEU A 494 42.69 12.94 -9.71
N TYR A 495 42.58 13.68 -10.79
CA TYR A 495 43.71 14.06 -11.66
C TYR A 495 43.48 15.49 -12.14
N GLN A 496 44.45 16.38 -11.90
CA GLN A 496 44.38 17.81 -12.24
C GLN A 496 43.08 18.47 -11.76
N ASP A 497 42.74 18.27 -10.49
CA ASP A 497 41.50 18.77 -9.84
C ASP A 497 40.18 18.33 -10.46
N VAL A 498 40.21 17.33 -11.34
CA VAL A 498 39.02 16.74 -11.96
C VAL A 498 38.83 15.29 -11.51
N VAL A 499 37.59 14.94 -11.18
CA VAL A 499 37.25 13.56 -10.78
C VAL A 499 36.89 12.73 -12.00
N TYR A 500 37.59 11.62 -12.16
CA TYR A 500 37.36 10.64 -13.24
C TYR A 500 36.94 9.29 -12.68
N PHE A 501 36.19 8.54 -13.49
CA PHE A 501 35.86 7.15 -13.22
C PHE A 501 36.52 6.25 -14.27
N ILE A 502 37.35 5.34 -13.80
CA ILE A 502 37.95 4.27 -14.63
C ILE A 502 37.18 2.99 -14.35
N ASN A 503 36.74 2.32 -15.42
CA ASN A 503 35.87 1.12 -15.31
C ASN A 503 36.43 -0.03 -16.14
#